data_bd9ce1973e54e70469aee92162dbdde1
#
_entry.id   bd9ce1973e54e70469aee92162dbdde1
#
_cell.length_a   1.000
_cell.length_b   1.000
_cell.length_c   1.000
_cell.angle_alpha   90.00
_cell.angle_beta   90.00
_cell.angle_gamma   90.00
#
_symmetry.space_group_name_H-M   'P 1'
#
loop_
_entity.id
_entity.type
_entity.pdbx_description
1 polymer ?
#
loop_
_entity_poly.entity_id
_entity_poly.type
_entity_poly.pdbx_seq_one_letter_code
_entity_poly.pdbx_strand_id
1 'polypeptide(L)'
;MSESIIKSTKKFIYGTIPYIYTKIFDPDSPKLRYYKYIKEHDYTRHIYDFAPAYINMKVDVMEDKEKGLHYVMHEKDKKLYFPEDFSKERIQKAYRCLLIEQHPEHPHHYIDSPKEITDKTILDIGAAEGIFSLSAIEKARMIYLFEYDPKWIKALNATFEPWKDKVKIIKKYISNTNDDTQQTLDSFFADKPVNDLFFKMDIEGA
;
A
#
# COMPACT_ATOMS: atom_id res chain seq x y z
N MET A 1 3.85 1.38 34.56
CA MET A 1 3.29 2.68 34.12
C MET A 1 2.01 2.35 33.36
N SER A 2 0.86 2.96 33.68
CA SER A 2 -0.39 2.64 33.01
C SER A 2 -0.36 3.06 31.54
N GLU A 3 -1.09 2.34 30.68
CA GLU A 3 -1.18 2.65 29.24
C GLU A 3 -1.64 4.08 28.97
N SER A 4 -2.51 4.61 29.84
CA SER A 4 -3.01 5.98 29.75
C SER A 4 -1.91 7.04 30.00
N ILE A 5 -0.99 6.78 30.92
CA ILE A 5 0.16 7.68 31.18
C ILE A 5 1.10 7.70 29.97
N ILE A 6 1.38 6.52 29.37
CA ILE A 6 2.22 6.43 28.18
C ILE A 6 1.62 7.21 27.00
N LYS A 7 0.31 7.06 26.75
CA LYS A 7 -0.40 7.79 25.71
C LYS A 7 -0.35 9.31 25.94
N SER A 8 -0.64 9.76 27.16
CA SER A 8 -0.59 11.18 27.53
C SER A 8 0.81 11.76 27.36
N THR A 9 1.85 11.03 27.78
CA THR A 9 3.25 11.47 27.64
C THR A 9 3.65 11.58 26.17
N LYS A 10 3.30 10.60 25.33
CA LYS A 10 3.56 10.65 23.88
C LYS A 10 2.85 11.83 23.22
N LYS A 11 1.58 12.05 23.53
CA LYS A 11 0.80 13.18 23.04
C LYS A 11 1.45 14.53 23.40
N PHE A 12 1.95 14.66 24.60
CA PHE A 12 2.64 15.87 25.06
C PHE A 12 3.97 16.09 24.32
N ILE A 13 4.83 15.07 24.29
CA ILE A 13 6.18 15.16 23.69
C ILE A 13 6.11 15.33 22.17
N TYR A 14 5.28 14.54 21.47
CA TYR A 14 5.26 14.50 20.00
C TYR A 14 4.18 15.41 19.37
N GLY A 15 3.26 15.91 20.15
CA GLY A 15 2.19 16.80 19.70
C GLY A 15 2.30 18.20 20.28
N THR A 16 2.10 18.32 21.60
CA THR A 16 1.94 19.64 22.25
C THR A 16 3.20 20.51 22.18
N ILE A 17 4.36 19.96 22.53
CA ILE A 17 5.62 20.72 22.51
C ILE A 17 5.98 21.11 21.06
N PRO A 18 6.04 20.21 20.08
CA PRO A 18 6.34 20.58 18.70
C PRO A 18 5.32 21.55 18.10
N TYR A 19 4.03 21.39 18.43
CA TYR A 19 3.00 22.32 17.97
C TYR A 19 3.26 23.76 18.44
N ILE A 20 3.52 23.95 19.74
CA ILE A 20 3.77 25.28 20.31
C ILE A 20 5.04 25.88 19.71
N TYR A 21 6.13 25.10 19.68
CA TYR A 21 7.40 25.54 19.12
C TYR A 21 7.26 25.97 17.65
N THR A 22 6.69 25.09 16.81
CA THR A 22 6.52 25.37 15.38
C THR A 22 5.59 26.57 15.15
N LYS A 23 4.51 26.69 15.94
CA LYS A 23 3.58 27.82 15.81
C LYS A 23 4.23 29.17 16.11
N ILE A 24 5.25 29.19 16.99
CA ILE A 24 5.96 30.44 17.37
C ILE A 24 7.07 30.75 16.35
N PHE A 25 7.87 29.77 15.96
CA PHE A 25 9.11 29.98 15.23
C PHE A 25 9.00 29.71 13.71
N ASP A 26 7.97 28.95 13.26
CA ASP A 26 7.73 28.61 11.86
C ASP A 26 6.21 28.41 11.62
N PRO A 27 5.39 29.50 11.72
CA PRO A 27 3.94 29.39 11.68
C PRO A 27 3.37 28.92 10.35
N ASP A 28 4.15 29.02 9.26
CA ASP A 28 3.76 28.55 7.91
C ASP A 28 4.23 27.12 7.61
N SER A 29 4.83 26.46 8.61
CA SER A 29 5.33 25.09 8.44
C SER A 29 4.21 24.10 8.10
N PRO A 30 4.34 23.29 7.03
CA PRO A 30 3.38 22.25 6.71
C PRO A 30 3.28 21.16 7.80
N LYS A 31 4.27 21.09 8.71
CA LYS A 31 4.27 20.17 9.85
C LYS A 31 3.28 20.58 10.94
N LEU A 32 2.84 21.82 10.95
CA LEU A 32 1.96 22.35 12.01
C LEU A 32 0.64 21.56 12.10
N ARG A 33 0.07 21.15 10.96
CA ARG A 33 -1.13 20.33 10.91
C ARG A 33 -0.96 18.97 11.59
N TYR A 34 0.20 18.33 11.43
CA TYR A 34 0.48 17.02 12.04
C TYR A 34 0.66 17.12 13.55
N TYR A 35 1.38 18.16 14.02
CA TYR A 35 1.55 18.40 15.45
C TYR A 35 0.23 18.79 16.12
N LYS A 36 -0.62 19.57 15.43
CA LYS A 36 -1.98 19.88 15.88
C LYS A 36 -2.79 18.60 16.04
N TYR A 37 -2.78 17.73 15.03
CA TYR A 37 -3.49 16.45 15.08
C TYR A 37 -3.06 15.61 16.28
N ILE A 38 -1.74 15.41 16.49
CA ILE A 38 -1.22 14.63 17.62
C ILE A 38 -1.58 15.28 18.96
N LYS A 39 -1.60 16.60 19.03
CA LYS A 39 -2.01 17.35 20.22
C LYS A 39 -3.49 17.18 20.55
N GLU A 40 -4.36 17.08 19.57
CA GLU A 40 -5.82 16.97 19.73
C GLU A 40 -6.27 15.51 19.88
N HIS A 41 -5.57 14.57 19.25
CA HIS A 41 -5.88 13.15 19.23
C HIS A 41 -4.79 12.32 19.94
N ASP A 42 -5.00 11.02 20.09
CA ASP A 42 -3.95 10.13 20.56
C ASP A 42 -2.86 9.96 19.49
N TYR A 43 -1.60 9.76 19.94
CA TYR A 43 -0.51 9.44 19.05
C TYR A 43 -0.78 8.12 18.31
N THR A 44 -0.94 8.21 16.99
CA THR A 44 -1.17 7.08 16.10
C THR A 44 -0.12 7.06 14.99
N ARG A 45 0.02 5.90 14.30
CA ARG A 45 0.87 5.79 13.11
C ARG A 45 0.34 6.64 11.94
N HIS A 46 -0.99 6.82 11.88
CA HIS A 46 -1.66 7.55 10.81
C HIS A 46 -2.24 8.86 11.39
N ILE A 47 -1.52 9.95 11.18
CA ILE A 47 -1.82 11.28 11.72
C ILE A 47 -2.59 12.15 10.73
N TYR A 48 -3.64 11.59 10.13
CA TYR A 48 -4.46 12.23 9.13
C TYR A 48 -5.92 12.29 9.58
N ASP A 49 -6.61 13.40 9.30
CA ASP A 49 -8.02 13.61 9.69
C ASP A 49 -8.97 12.59 9.09
N PHE A 50 -8.65 12.02 7.94
CA PHE A 50 -9.42 10.95 7.30
C PHE A 50 -9.16 9.55 7.88
N ALA A 51 -8.02 9.32 8.57
CA ALA A 51 -7.64 7.99 9.04
C ALA A 51 -8.65 7.32 10.00
N PRO A 52 -9.33 8.04 10.92
CA PRO A 52 -10.33 7.43 11.81
C PRO A 52 -11.46 6.70 11.08
N ALA A 53 -11.85 7.14 9.89
CA ALA A 53 -12.89 6.49 9.09
C ALA A 53 -12.49 5.06 8.69
N TYR A 54 -11.21 4.86 8.35
CA TYR A 54 -10.67 3.56 8.00
C TYR A 54 -10.31 2.71 9.23
N ILE A 55 -9.70 3.31 10.25
CA ILE A 55 -9.29 2.61 11.49
C ILE A 55 -10.49 1.93 12.15
N ASN A 56 -11.65 2.59 12.15
CA ASN A 56 -12.88 2.08 12.76
C ASN A 56 -13.76 1.27 11.80
N MET A 57 -13.37 1.14 10.54
CA MET A 57 -14.13 0.41 9.54
C MET A 57 -14.20 -1.08 9.89
N LYS A 58 -15.40 -1.67 9.78
CA LYS A 58 -15.57 -3.12 9.84
C LYS A 58 -14.99 -3.75 8.58
N VAL A 59 -14.12 -4.74 8.75
CA VAL A 59 -13.52 -5.52 7.66
C VAL A 59 -13.90 -6.98 7.87
N ASP A 60 -14.67 -7.53 6.94
CA ASP A 60 -15.04 -8.94 6.95
C ASP A 60 -13.94 -9.74 6.21
N VAL A 61 -13.27 -10.63 6.93
CA VAL A 61 -12.23 -11.53 6.40
C VAL A 61 -12.85 -12.89 6.15
N MET A 62 -12.85 -13.29 4.90
CA MET A 62 -13.40 -14.54 4.42
C MET A 62 -12.30 -15.57 4.15
N GLU A 63 -12.66 -16.85 4.18
CA GLU A 63 -11.76 -17.97 3.89
C GLU A 63 -12.14 -18.58 2.54
N ASP A 64 -11.15 -18.76 1.69
CA ASP A 64 -11.24 -19.58 0.47
C ASP A 64 -10.60 -20.93 0.77
N LYS A 65 -11.42 -21.93 1.06
CA LYS A 65 -10.96 -23.28 1.45
C LYS A 65 -10.23 -24.01 0.33
N GLU A 66 -10.59 -23.75 -0.93
CA GLU A 66 -9.94 -24.41 -2.08
C GLU A 66 -8.50 -23.91 -2.26
N LYS A 67 -8.29 -22.61 -2.02
CA LYS A 67 -6.96 -21.98 -2.12
C LYS A 67 -6.17 -22.07 -0.81
N GLY A 68 -6.81 -22.36 0.32
CA GLY A 68 -6.22 -22.30 1.65
C GLY A 68 -5.74 -20.90 2.03
N LEU A 69 -6.48 -19.87 1.63
CA LEU A 69 -6.13 -18.48 1.83
C LEU A 69 -7.32 -17.68 2.40
N HIS A 70 -6.98 -16.61 3.12
CA HIS A 70 -7.97 -15.60 3.51
C HIS A 70 -7.98 -14.44 2.53
N TYR A 71 -9.14 -13.80 2.38
CA TYR A 71 -9.31 -12.63 1.54
C TYR A 71 -10.28 -11.62 2.14
N VAL A 72 -10.20 -10.39 1.66
CA VAL A 72 -11.22 -9.35 1.86
C VAL A 72 -11.83 -8.95 0.51
N MET A 73 -13.05 -8.44 0.54
CA MET A 73 -13.62 -7.83 -0.67
C MET A 73 -13.11 -6.40 -0.81
N HIS A 74 -12.39 -6.15 -1.88
CA HIS A 74 -11.91 -4.83 -2.28
C HIS A 74 -12.83 -4.25 -3.35
N GLU A 75 -13.16 -2.95 -3.26
CA GLU A 75 -14.04 -2.24 -4.21
C GLU A 75 -15.34 -3.00 -4.53
N LYS A 76 -15.90 -3.72 -3.52
CA LYS A 76 -17.16 -4.47 -3.54
C LYS A 76 -17.10 -5.86 -4.19
N ASP A 77 -16.32 -6.07 -5.24
CA ASP A 77 -16.37 -7.28 -6.07
C ASP A 77 -15.03 -7.97 -6.31
N LYS A 78 -13.92 -7.37 -5.91
CA LYS A 78 -12.58 -7.91 -6.13
C LYS A 78 -12.05 -8.57 -4.87
N LYS A 79 -11.65 -9.84 -4.97
CA LYS A 79 -11.02 -10.56 -3.85
C LYS A 79 -9.56 -10.15 -3.74
N LEU A 80 -9.16 -9.57 -2.61
CA LEU A 80 -7.77 -9.32 -2.25
C LEU A 80 -7.32 -10.38 -1.26
N TYR A 81 -6.47 -11.31 -1.70
CA TYR A 81 -5.95 -12.39 -0.88
C TYR A 81 -4.71 -11.97 -0.10
N PHE A 82 -4.52 -12.61 1.05
CA PHE A 82 -3.38 -12.37 1.94
C PHE A 82 -2.57 -13.66 2.16
N PRO A 83 -1.30 -13.53 2.60
CA PRO A 83 -0.47 -14.68 2.92
C PRO A 83 -1.14 -15.62 3.92
N GLU A 84 -0.85 -16.92 3.77
CA GLU A 84 -1.44 -18.01 4.55
C GLU A 84 -1.17 -17.88 6.06
N ASP A 85 -0.02 -17.29 6.43
CA ASP A 85 0.40 -17.07 7.81
C ASP A 85 -0.25 -15.84 8.48
N PHE A 86 -1.11 -15.09 7.76
CA PHE A 86 -1.77 -13.93 8.34
C PHE A 86 -3.04 -14.35 9.09
N SER A 87 -3.13 -13.98 10.39
CA SER A 87 -4.39 -14.10 11.12
C SER A 87 -5.44 -13.14 10.59
N LYS A 88 -6.71 -13.41 10.87
CA LYS A 88 -7.83 -12.53 10.47
C LYS A 88 -7.65 -11.10 11.00
N GLU A 89 -7.20 -10.97 12.25
CA GLU A 89 -6.93 -9.67 12.88
C GLU A 89 -5.78 -8.92 12.19
N ARG A 90 -4.74 -9.65 11.78
CA ARG A 90 -3.62 -9.09 11.01
C ARG A 90 -4.09 -8.59 9.65
N ILE A 91 -4.92 -9.36 8.96
CA ILE A 91 -5.51 -8.98 7.67
C ILE A 91 -6.39 -7.73 7.81
N GLN A 92 -7.27 -7.69 8.81
CA GLN A 92 -8.11 -6.52 9.07
C GLN A 92 -7.29 -5.25 9.29
N LYS A 93 -6.22 -5.36 10.09
CA LYS A 93 -5.33 -4.24 10.35
C LYS A 93 -4.56 -3.83 9.10
N ALA A 94 -3.99 -4.79 8.36
CA ALA A 94 -3.26 -4.54 7.13
C ALA A 94 -4.14 -3.84 6.09
N TYR A 95 -5.33 -4.38 5.84
CA TYR A 95 -6.24 -3.80 4.85
C TYR A 95 -6.68 -2.37 5.19
N ARG A 96 -6.93 -2.07 6.47
CA ARG A 96 -7.22 -0.69 6.90
C ARG A 96 -6.04 0.25 6.67
N CYS A 97 -4.80 -0.19 6.94
CA CYS A 97 -3.59 0.59 6.65
C CYS A 97 -3.46 0.86 5.15
N LEU A 98 -3.63 -0.16 4.31
CA LEU A 98 -3.59 -0.02 2.85
C LEU A 98 -4.62 0.99 2.33
N LEU A 99 -5.84 0.97 2.85
CA LEU A 99 -6.87 1.94 2.47
C LEU A 99 -6.51 3.38 2.89
N ILE A 100 -5.83 3.54 4.04
CA ILE A 100 -5.32 4.86 4.46
C ILE A 100 -4.22 5.32 3.50
N GLU A 101 -3.28 4.44 3.14
CA GLU A 101 -2.17 4.73 2.23
C GLU A 101 -2.65 5.03 0.79
N GLN A 102 -3.76 4.42 0.37
CA GLN A 102 -4.38 4.70 -0.93
C GLN A 102 -5.33 5.92 -0.93
N HIS A 103 -5.53 6.58 0.23
CA HIS A 103 -6.38 7.78 0.28
C HIS A 103 -5.77 8.93 -0.53
N PRO A 104 -6.55 9.69 -1.33
CA PRO A 104 -6.04 10.78 -2.19
C PRO A 104 -5.19 11.84 -1.49
N GLU A 105 -5.45 12.08 -0.20
CA GLU A 105 -4.68 13.05 0.59
C GLU A 105 -3.44 12.43 1.30
N HIS A 106 -3.22 11.12 1.12
CA HIS A 106 -2.06 10.47 1.73
C HIS A 106 -0.81 10.64 0.86
N PRO A 107 0.39 10.91 1.44
CA PRO A 107 1.64 11.05 0.67
C PRO A 107 2.05 9.82 -0.15
N HIS A 108 1.55 8.63 0.19
CA HIS A 108 1.77 7.39 -0.57
C HIS A 108 0.72 7.15 -1.66
N HIS A 109 -0.18 8.10 -1.93
CA HIS A 109 -1.11 7.99 -3.03
C HIS A 109 -0.36 8.10 -4.37
N TYR A 110 -0.49 7.10 -5.22
CA TYR A 110 0.37 6.97 -6.41
C TYR A 110 -0.16 7.69 -7.65
N ILE A 111 -1.46 8.04 -7.70
CA ILE A 111 -2.09 8.64 -8.87
C ILE A 111 -3.07 9.74 -8.47
N ASP A 112 -2.95 10.92 -9.05
CA ASP A 112 -3.90 12.02 -8.85
C ASP A 112 -5.15 11.86 -9.73
N SER A 113 -5.02 11.12 -10.83
CA SER A 113 -6.11 10.94 -11.79
C SER A 113 -6.09 9.53 -12.41
N PRO A 114 -7.27 8.91 -12.59
CA PRO A 114 -7.38 7.65 -13.33
C PRO A 114 -6.79 7.69 -14.75
N LYS A 115 -6.68 8.87 -15.37
CA LYS A 115 -6.08 9.05 -16.70
C LYS A 115 -4.61 8.64 -16.76
N GLU A 116 -3.90 8.71 -15.62
CA GLU A 116 -2.48 8.36 -15.54
C GLU A 116 -2.22 6.88 -15.79
N ILE A 117 -3.21 6.03 -15.52
CA ILE A 117 -3.12 4.58 -15.65
C ILE A 117 -4.01 4.00 -16.76
N THR A 118 -4.91 4.82 -17.35
CA THR A 118 -5.84 4.35 -18.39
C THR A 118 -5.07 3.97 -19.65
N ASP A 119 -5.32 2.75 -20.15
CA ASP A 119 -4.66 2.14 -21.32
C ASP A 119 -3.13 2.05 -21.23
N LYS A 120 -2.59 2.16 -20.01
CA LYS A 120 -1.16 2.05 -19.76
C LYS A 120 -0.75 0.61 -19.45
N THR A 121 0.53 0.33 -19.72
CA THR A 121 1.21 -0.83 -19.13
C THR A 121 1.77 -0.42 -17.79
N ILE A 122 1.32 -1.03 -16.71
CA ILE A 122 1.73 -0.74 -15.35
C ILE A 122 2.84 -1.71 -14.94
N LEU A 123 3.90 -1.17 -14.35
CA LEU A 123 4.90 -1.92 -13.59
C LEU A 123 4.71 -1.59 -12.11
N ASP A 124 4.24 -2.56 -11.35
CA ASP A 124 4.11 -2.50 -9.89
C ASP A 124 5.30 -3.21 -9.28
N ILE A 125 6.32 -2.45 -8.92
CA ILE A 125 7.61 -2.93 -8.42
C ILE A 125 7.58 -2.90 -6.89
N GLY A 126 7.71 -4.09 -6.27
CA GLY A 126 7.40 -4.30 -4.87
C GLY A 126 5.88 -4.36 -4.67
N ALA A 127 5.24 -5.34 -5.32
CA ALA A 127 3.79 -5.41 -5.38
C ALA A 127 3.14 -5.82 -4.05
N ALA A 128 3.84 -6.60 -3.21
CA ALA A 128 3.32 -7.17 -1.97
C ALA A 128 1.92 -7.80 -2.14
N GLU A 129 0.85 -7.22 -1.57
CA GLU A 129 -0.53 -7.69 -1.73
C GLU A 129 -1.18 -7.29 -3.06
N GLY A 130 -0.61 -6.30 -3.78
CA GLY A 130 -1.08 -5.87 -5.09
C GLY A 130 -2.34 -5.00 -5.08
N ILE A 131 -2.69 -4.33 -3.98
CA ILE A 131 -3.91 -3.52 -3.87
C ILE A 131 -3.96 -2.39 -4.90
N PHE A 132 -2.83 -1.71 -5.16
CA PHE A 132 -2.75 -0.68 -6.20
C PHE A 132 -3.10 -1.24 -7.58
N SER A 133 -2.47 -2.33 -7.94
CA SER A 133 -2.71 -3.01 -9.22
C SER A 133 -4.13 -3.56 -9.34
N LEU A 134 -4.71 -4.04 -8.24
CA LEU A 134 -6.10 -4.50 -8.20
C LEU A 134 -7.10 -3.34 -8.40
N SER A 135 -6.83 -2.17 -7.84
CA SER A 135 -7.62 -0.95 -8.08
C SER A 135 -7.47 -0.43 -9.53
N ALA A 136 -6.30 -0.64 -10.14
CA ALA A 136 -6.01 -0.21 -11.50
C ALA A 136 -6.51 -1.19 -12.59
N ILE A 137 -6.89 -2.42 -12.23
CA ILE A 137 -7.05 -3.56 -13.14
C ILE A 137 -7.98 -3.30 -14.32
N GLU A 138 -9.08 -2.62 -14.09
CA GLU A 138 -10.07 -2.35 -15.17
C GLU A 138 -9.57 -1.30 -16.17
N LYS A 139 -8.73 -0.38 -15.73
CA LYS A 139 -8.23 0.75 -16.53
C LYS A 139 -6.94 0.46 -17.25
N ALA A 140 -6.05 -0.33 -16.64
CA ALA A 140 -4.77 -0.67 -17.21
C ALA A 140 -4.91 -1.54 -18.47
N ARG A 141 -3.98 -1.41 -19.41
CA ARG A 141 -3.87 -2.30 -20.57
C ARG A 141 -3.24 -3.64 -20.19
N MET A 142 -2.15 -3.59 -19.45
CA MET A 142 -1.37 -4.73 -18.96
C MET A 142 -0.74 -4.36 -17.63
N ILE A 143 -0.57 -5.33 -16.73
CA ILE A 143 0.10 -5.14 -15.45
C ILE A 143 1.22 -6.17 -15.28
N TYR A 144 2.41 -5.72 -14.93
CA TYR A 144 3.53 -6.54 -14.48
C TYR A 144 3.76 -6.29 -13.00
N LEU A 145 3.60 -7.34 -12.19
CA LEU A 145 3.83 -7.32 -10.75
C LEU A 145 5.20 -7.91 -10.47
N PHE A 146 6.11 -7.13 -9.92
CA PHE A 146 7.40 -7.62 -9.46
C PHE A 146 7.34 -7.87 -7.96
N GLU A 147 7.45 -9.12 -7.58
CA GLU A 147 7.45 -9.57 -6.19
C GLU A 147 8.28 -10.85 -6.09
N TYR A 148 9.10 -10.95 -5.07
CA TYR A 148 9.99 -12.12 -4.91
C TYR A 148 9.60 -13.01 -3.73
N ASP A 149 9.00 -12.46 -2.66
CA ASP A 149 8.63 -13.22 -1.47
C ASP A 149 7.55 -14.28 -1.82
N PRO A 150 7.85 -15.59 -1.64
CA PRO A 150 6.93 -16.67 -2.00
C PRO A 150 5.56 -16.58 -1.35
N LYS A 151 5.48 -16.02 -0.13
CA LYS A 151 4.19 -15.87 0.58
C LYS A 151 3.25 -14.90 -0.15
N TRP A 152 3.79 -13.80 -0.69
CA TRP A 152 3.02 -12.86 -1.50
C TRP A 152 2.67 -13.43 -2.87
N ILE A 153 3.58 -14.16 -3.50
CA ILE A 153 3.34 -14.79 -4.82
C ILE A 153 2.10 -15.69 -4.80
N LYS A 154 1.89 -16.49 -3.73
CA LYS A 154 0.68 -17.33 -3.58
C LYS A 154 -0.59 -16.48 -3.53
N ALA A 155 -0.58 -15.42 -2.72
CA ALA A 155 -1.70 -14.50 -2.57
C ALA A 155 -1.98 -13.71 -3.86
N LEU A 156 -0.95 -13.18 -4.53
CA LEU A 156 -1.06 -12.47 -5.80
C LEU A 156 -1.66 -13.35 -6.92
N ASN A 157 -1.20 -14.61 -7.04
CA ASN A 157 -1.79 -15.54 -8.01
C ASN A 157 -3.28 -15.75 -7.77
N ALA A 158 -3.70 -15.87 -6.50
CA ALA A 158 -5.11 -16.01 -6.15
C ALA A 158 -5.91 -14.71 -6.42
N THR A 159 -5.33 -13.55 -6.10
CA THR A 159 -5.95 -12.24 -6.32
C THR A 159 -6.18 -11.98 -7.81
N PHE A 160 -5.18 -12.24 -8.64
CA PHE A 160 -5.22 -11.89 -10.07
C PHE A 160 -5.62 -13.05 -10.99
N GLU A 161 -6.06 -14.19 -10.46
CA GLU A 161 -6.53 -15.31 -11.25
C GLU A 161 -7.62 -14.94 -12.29
N PRO A 162 -8.62 -14.08 -11.98
CA PRO A 162 -9.61 -13.65 -12.97
C PRO A 162 -9.02 -12.84 -14.14
N TRP A 163 -7.83 -12.28 -13.96
CA TRP A 163 -7.16 -11.39 -14.94
C TRP A 163 -5.80 -11.93 -15.40
N LYS A 164 -5.60 -13.25 -15.39
CA LYS A 164 -4.33 -13.91 -15.78
C LYS A 164 -3.81 -13.54 -17.17
N ASP A 165 -4.70 -13.15 -18.08
CA ASP A 165 -4.33 -12.72 -19.42
C ASP A 165 -3.83 -11.27 -19.46
N LYS A 166 -4.20 -10.46 -18.47
CA LYS A 166 -3.87 -9.04 -18.34
C LYS A 166 -2.77 -8.78 -17.29
N VAL A 167 -2.51 -9.73 -16.38
CA VAL A 167 -1.55 -9.59 -15.28
C VAL A 167 -0.45 -10.65 -15.42
N LYS A 168 0.80 -10.21 -15.27
CA LYS A 168 1.97 -11.10 -15.23
C LYS A 168 2.73 -10.87 -13.93
N ILE A 169 2.88 -11.93 -13.14
CA ILE A 169 3.64 -11.92 -11.91
C ILE A 169 5.08 -12.37 -12.21
N ILE A 170 6.03 -11.47 -11.94
CA ILE A 170 7.46 -11.67 -12.15
C ILE A 170 8.11 -11.91 -10.79
N LYS A 171 8.61 -13.13 -10.58
CA LYS A 171 9.23 -13.55 -9.31
C LYS A 171 10.68 -13.08 -9.22
N LYS A 172 10.88 -11.78 -9.31
CA LYS A 172 12.20 -11.14 -9.26
C LYS A 172 12.12 -9.78 -8.57
N TYR A 173 13.22 -9.41 -7.93
CA TYR A 173 13.47 -8.00 -7.58
C TYR A 173 13.90 -7.21 -8.80
N ILE A 174 13.52 -5.96 -8.89
CA ILE A 174 14.16 -5.00 -9.79
C ILE A 174 15.41 -4.47 -9.10
N SER A 175 16.55 -4.53 -9.80
CA SER A 175 17.87 -4.19 -9.28
C SER A 175 18.76 -3.66 -10.42
N ASN A 176 20.02 -3.38 -10.12
CA ASN A 176 21.05 -3.01 -11.10
C ASN A 176 21.80 -4.22 -11.70
N THR A 177 21.44 -5.43 -11.33
CA THR A 177 22.06 -6.68 -11.79
C THR A 177 20.99 -7.65 -12.32
N ASN A 178 21.44 -8.64 -13.10
CA ASN A 178 20.61 -9.71 -13.62
C ASN A 178 21.13 -11.05 -13.11
N ASP A 179 20.28 -11.79 -12.40
CA ASP A 179 20.52 -13.18 -11.97
C ASP A 179 19.18 -13.94 -11.83
N ASP A 180 19.20 -15.07 -11.13
CA ASP A 180 17.99 -15.89 -10.93
C ASP A 180 16.92 -15.15 -10.08
N THR A 181 17.32 -14.22 -9.22
CA THR A 181 16.46 -13.51 -8.26
C THR A 181 16.21 -12.05 -8.61
N GLN A 182 17.06 -11.47 -9.46
CA GLN A 182 17.06 -10.06 -9.79
C GLN A 182 17.01 -9.82 -11.29
N GLN A 183 16.46 -8.68 -11.68
CA GLN A 183 16.39 -8.26 -13.08
C GLN A 183 16.50 -6.73 -13.17
N THR A 184 17.26 -6.25 -14.16
CA THR A 184 17.28 -4.83 -14.50
C THR A 184 16.06 -4.46 -15.35
N LEU A 185 15.59 -3.22 -15.27
CA LEU A 185 14.53 -2.72 -16.16
C LEU A 185 14.95 -2.78 -17.62
N ASP A 186 16.21 -2.47 -17.95
CA ASP A 186 16.73 -2.54 -19.32
C ASP A 186 16.60 -3.95 -19.89
N SER A 187 16.96 -4.98 -19.12
CA SER A 187 16.81 -6.37 -19.58
C SER A 187 15.35 -6.80 -19.68
N PHE A 188 14.49 -6.30 -18.80
CA PHE A 188 13.06 -6.57 -18.86
C PHE A 188 12.41 -5.98 -20.13
N PHE A 189 12.87 -4.81 -20.58
CA PHE A 189 12.35 -4.13 -21.75
C PHE A 189 13.10 -4.42 -23.05
N ALA A 190 14.15 -5.24 -23.04
CA ALA A 190 14.96 -5.52 -24.23
C ALA A 190 14.13 -5.96 -25.46
N ASP A 191 13.03 -6.65 -25.24
CA ASP A 191 12.12 -7.18 -26.25
C ASP A 191 10.67 -6.64 -26.17
N LYS A 192 10.43 -5.59 -25.35
CA LYS A 192 9.10 -5.05 -25.08
C LYS A 192 9.01 -3.58 -25.46
N PRO A 193 7.83 -3.12 -25.89
CA PRO A 193 7.61 -1.71 -26.14
C PRO A 193 7.69 -0.90 -24.83
N VAL A 194 8.33 0.26 -24.91
CA VAL A 194 8.48 1.20 -23.79
C VAL A 194 7.50 2.38 -23.86
N ASN A 195 6.39 2.20 -24.53
CA ASN A 195 5.38 3.26 -24.71
C ASN A 195 4.26 3.09 -23.67
N ASP A 196 3.69 4.23 -23.24
CA ASP A 196 2.52 4.25 -22.36
C ASP A 196 2.72 3.43 -21.08
N LEU A 197 3.86 3.67 -20.42
CA LEU A 197 4.22 3.03 -19.18
C LEU A 197 3.78 3.86 -17.98
N PHE A 198 3.41 3.17 -16.91
CA PHE A 198 3.27 3.73 -15.58
C PHE A 198 4.09 2.88 -14.60
N PHE A 199 4.90 3.52 -13.79
CA PHE A 199 5.73 2.86 -12.77
C PHE A 199 5.21 3.20 -11.39
N LYS A 200 4.76 2.20 -10.62
CA LYS A 200 4.67 2.28 -9.16
C LYS A 200 5.89 1.54 -8.63
N MET A 201 6.67 2.21 -7.81
CA MET A 201 7.88 1.65 -7.21
C MET A 201 7.84 1.88 -5.70
N ASP A 202 7.78 0.78 -4.97
CA ASP A 202 7.76 0.76 -3.51
C ASP A 202 8.67 -0.38 -3.06
N ILE A 203 9.98 -0.09 -3.07
CA ILE A 203 11.04 -1.04 -2.73
C ILE A 203 11.76 -0.57 -1.48
N GLU A 204 11.58 -1.28 -0.38
CA GLU A 204 12.25 -1.00 0.88
C GLU A 204 13.69 -1.53 0.85
N GLY A 205 14.67 -0.64 1.01
CA GLY A 205 16.07 -1.01 1.25
C GLY A 205 16.83 -1.54 0.05
N ALA A 206 16.48 -1.13 -1.17
CA ALA A 206 17.23 -1.43 -2.39
C ALA A 206 18.32 -0.39 -2.66
#